data_320f8b0835f8dd9f144637666192a252
#
_entry.id   320f8b0835f8dd9f144637666192a252
#
_cell.length_a   1.000
_cell.length_b   1.000
_cell.length_c   1.000
_cell.angle_alpha   90.00
_cell.angle_beta   90.00
_cell.angle_gamma   90.00
#
_symmetry.space_group_name_H-M   'P 1'
#
loop_
_entity.id
_entity.type
_entity.pdbx_description
1 polymer ?
#
loop_
_entity_poly.entity_id
_entity_poly.type
_entity_poly.pdbx_seq_one_letter_code
_entity_poly.pdbx_strand_id
1 'polypeptide(L)'
;ETPAFQKEEASHTKPKSPVIEAIQTGWPDMIRVICMALMNTIPVVATVFGAAYAVQAAYGVGFHKDVYLWIPVMGNILACLVIPLVGNLSDKIGRRPPIIVGALGSGLLAFGYLYAISIHSVPLAILMSLLMWGVVYQGYNAVFPSFYPELFPTRTRVSSMAISQNIGTTITALLPALFATVAPPGSTNVWLVVGSIAFAITCIAAAAAFTARETYRVRMEDLGKPNAVPVPKAEYDRLRAEALANR
;
A
#
# COMPACT_ATOMS: atom_id res chain seq x y z
N GLU A 1 6.48 -24.00 12.85
CA GLU A 1 5.17 -23.47 13.29
C GLU A 1 5.38 -22.58 14.52
N THR A 2 4.68 -21.45 14.57
CA THR A 2 4.83 -20.52 15.70
C THR A 2 4.19 -21.07 16.98
N PRO A 3 4.73 -20.77 18.17
CA PRO A 3 4.14 -21.24 19.45
C PRO A 3 2.66 -20.85 19.61
N ALA A 4 2.22 -19.74 19.01
CA ALA A 4 0.83 -19.32 19.02
C ALA A 4 -0.07 -20.26 18.20
N PHE A 5 0.41 -20.74 17.04
CA PHE A 5 -0.32 -21.70 16.21
C PHE A 5 -0.42 -23.07 16.87
N GLN A 6 0.67 -23.54 17.52
CA GLN A 6 0.67 -24.83 18.24
C GLN A 6 -0.32 -24.84 19.42
N LYS A 7 -0.44 -23.72 20.18
CA LYS A 7 -1.45 -23.58 21.24
C LYS A 7 -2.88 -23.66 20.70
N GLU A 8 -3.12 -23.07 19.54
CA GLU A 8 -4.43 -23.05 18.91
C GLU A 8 -4.80 -24.40 18.28
N GLU A 9 -3.83 -25.13 17.74
CA GLU A 9 -3.99 -26.50 17.25
C GLU A 9 -4.32 -27.49 18.37
N ALA A 10 -3.70 -27.32 19.53
CA ALA A 10 -3.97 -28.13 20.71
C ALA A 10 -5.40 -27.94 21.27
N SER A 11 -6.08 -26.84 20.96
CA SER A 11 -7.46 -26.56 21.39
C SER A 11 -8.53 -27.30 20.59
N HIS A 12 -8.18 -28.13 19.60
CA HIS A 12 -9.08 -28.92 18.74
C HIS A 12 -10.20 -28.16 18.02
N THR A 13 -10.10 -26.86 17.91
CA THR A 13 -11.12 -26.00 17.27
C THR A 13 -10.76 -25.64 15.81
N LYS A 14 -10.41 -26.66 14.99
CA LYS A 14 -10.17 -26.40 13.54
C LYS A 14 -11.47 -26.00 12.85
N PRO A 15 -11.55 -24.88 12.16
CA PRO A 15 -12.73 -24.51 11.38
C PRO A 15 -12.93 -25.49 10.25
N LYS A 16 -14.18 -25.85 9.96
CA LYS A 16 -14.53 -26.65 8.78
C LYS A 16 -14.13 -25.95 7.47
N SER A 17 -14.07 -24.61 7.45
CA SER A 17 -13.56 -23.80 6.35
C SER A 17 -12.99 -22.47 6.87
N PRO A 18 -11.66 -22.27 6.88
CA PRO A 18 -11.03 -21.02 7.33
C PRO A 18 -11.50 -19.80 6.55
N VAL A 19 -11.84 -19.98 5.27
CA VAL A 19 -12.31 -18.89 4.39
C VAL A 19 -13.70 -18.38 4.81
N ILE A 20 -14.63 -19.31 5.10
CA ILE A 20 -16.00 -18.92 5.51
C ILE A 20 -15.95 -18.21 6.87
N GLU A 21 -15.17 -18.72 7.81
CA GLU A 21 -14.98 -18.09 9.12
C GLU A 21 -14.33 -16.71 8.99
N ALA A 22 -13.31 -16.57 8.13
CA ALA A 22 -12.65 -15.31 7.84
C ALA A 22 -13.66 -14.25 7.35
N ILE A 23 -14.55 -14.62 6.44
CA ILE A 23 -15.58 -13.72 5.90
C ILE A 23 -16.62 -13.38 6.98
N GLN A 24 -17.10 -14.36 7.75
CA GLN A 24 -18.14 -14.13 8.74
C GLN A 24 -17.71 -13.26 9.91
N THR A 25 -16.45 -13.42 10.36
CA THR A 25 -15.94 -12.73 11.55
C THR A 25 -15.11 -11.48 11.24
N GLY A 26 -14.42 -11.45 10.09
CA GLY A 26 -13.43 -10.45 9.74
C GLY A 26 -13.83 -9.50 8.61
N TRP A 27 -15.05 -9.55 8.08
CA TRP A 27 -15.46 -8.78 6.91
C TRP A 27 -15.23 -7.26 7.01
N PRO A 28 -15.39 -6.57 8.18
CA PRO A 28 -15.14 -5.12 8.23
C PRO A 28 -13.66 -4.79 8.00
N ASP A 29 -12.76 -5.59 8.59
CA ASP A 29 -11.33 -5.41 8.40
C ASP A 29 -10.87 -5.89 7.01
N MET A 30 -11.54 -6.91 6.43
CA MET A 30 -11.31 -7.30 5.04
C MET A 30 -11.64 -6.17 4.07
N ILE A 31 -12.78 -5.48 4.23
CA ILE A 31 -13.11 -4.31 3.40
C ILE A 31 -12.08 -3.20 3.57
N ARG A 32 -11.63 -2.92 4.80
CA ARG A 32 -10.57 -1.93 5.03
C ARG A 32 -9.28 -2.29 4.29
N VAL A 33 -8.87 -3.56 4.36
CA VAL A 33 -7.67 -4.04 3.65
C VAL A 33 -7.87 -3.97 2.14
N ILE A 34 -9.04 -4.34 1.59
CA ILE A 34 -9.35 -4.17 0.17
C ILE A 34 -9.18 -2.71 -0.25
N CYS A 35 -9.80 -1.79 0.49
CA CYS A 35 -9.69 -0.36 0.20
C CYS A 35 -8.26 0.17 0.33
N MET A 36 -7.50 -0.26 1.33
CA MET A 36 -6.09 0.10 1.46
C MET A 36 -5.23 -0.49 0.33
N ALA A 37 -5.53 -1.70 -0.13
CA ALA A 37 -4.82 -2.34 -1.24
C ALA A 37 -5.04 -1.64 -2.59
N LEU A 38 -6.06 -0.78 -2.71
CA LEU A 38 -6.22 0.11 -3.86
C LEU A 38 -5.02 1.06 -4.04
N MET A 39 -4.14 1.18 -3.05
CA MET A 39 -2.85 1.87 -3.18
C MET A 39 -1.96 1.33 -4.31
N ASN A 40 -2.20 0.11 -4.77
CA ASN A 40 -1.57 -0.42 -5.98
C ASN A 40 -1.90 0.39 -7.26
N THR A 41 -2.79 1.38 -7.16
CA THR A 41 -3.01 2.40 -8.20
C THR A 41 -1.72 3.17 -8.53
N ILE A 42 -0.89 3.49 -7.54
CA ILE A 42 0.35 4.26 -7.76
C ILE A 42 1.35 3.50 -8.63
N PRO A 43 1.69 2.22 -8.35
CA PRO A 43 2.45 1.39 -9.30
C PRO A 43 1.84 1.36 -10.71
N VAL A 44 0.52 1.21 -10.82
CA VAL A 44 -0.17 1.17 -12.11
C VAL A 44 -0.01 2.49 -12.87
N VAL A 45 -0.15 3.63 -12.20
CA VAL A 45 0.09 4.95 -12.79
C VAL A 45 1.55 5.12 -13.20
N ALA A 46 2.50 4.67 -12.37
CA ALA A 46 3.92 4.86 -12.64
C ALA A 46 4.45 3.94 -13.74
N THR A 47 4.03 2.68 -13.79
CA THR A 47 4.68 1.67 -14.64
C THR A 47 3.86 1.27 -15.86
N VAL A 48 2.53 1.20 -15.74
CA VAL A 48 1.66 0.73 -16.84
C VAL A 48 1.09 1.91 -17.62
N PHE A 49 0.27 2.74 -16.98
CA PHE A 49 -0.37 3.85 -17.67
C PHE A 49 0.64 4.93 -18.06
N GLY A 50 1.57 5.29 -17.14
CA GLY A 50 2.61 6.28 -17.42
C GLY A 50 3.52 5.85 -18.60
N ALA A 51 3.82 4.55 -18.71
CA ALA A 51 4.56 4.02 -19.85
C ALA A 51 3.77 4.18 -21.17
N ALA A 52 2.49 3.81 -21.17
CA ALA A 52 1.63 3.99 -22.33
C ALA A 52 1.52 5.46 -22.73
N TYR A 53 1.28 6.33 -21.74
CA TYR A 53 1.14 7.77 -21.97
C TYR A 53 2.42 8.43 -22.49
N ALA A 54 3.57 8.08 -21.93
CA ALA A 54 4.85 8.69 -22.29
C ALA A 54 5.41 8.19 -23.64
N VAL A 55 5.22 6.89 -23.96
CA VAL A 55 5.96 6.24 -25.07
C VAL A 55 5.09 6.00 -26.30
N GLN A 56 3.78 5.79 -26.14
CA GLN A 56 2.92 5.52 -27.28
C GLN A 56 2.75 6.77 -28.18
N ALA A 57 3.04 6.63 -29.46
CA ALA A 57 2.93 7.70 -30.43
C ALA A 57 1.51 8.34 -30.49
N ALA A 58 0.48 7.55 -30.20
CA ALA A 58 -0.91 7.99 -30.17
C ALA A 58 -1.19 9.10 -29.14
N TYR A 59 -0.43 9.19 -28.05
CA TYR A 59 -0.54 10.26 -27.05
C TYR A 59 0.29 11.51 -27.39
N GLY A 60 1.19 11.43 -28.39
CA GLY A 60 1.95 12.57 -28.88
C GLY A 60 3.11 13.03 -27.96
N VAL A 61 3.40 12.31 -26.86
CA VAL A 61 4.47 12.69 -25.93
C VAL A 61 5.85 12.28 -26.45
N GLY A 62 6.00 11.06 -26.95
CA GLY A 62 7.20 10.63 -27.69
C GLY A 62 8.47 10.44 -26.85
N PHE A 63 8.38 10.04 -25.58
CA PHE A 63 9.55 9.64 -24.83
C PHE A 63 10.20 8.41 -25.45
N HIS A 64 11.52 8.38 -25.51
CA HIS A 64 12.25 7.17 -25.88
C HIS A 64 11.95 6.06 -24.87
N LYS A 65 11.63 4.86 -25.37
CA LYS A 65 11.29 3.70 -24.51
C LYS A 65 12.40 3.39 -23.51
N ASP A 66 13.65 3.43 -23.95
CA ASP A 66 14.79 3.13 -23.10
C ASP A 66 14.95 4.13 -21.96
N VAL A 67 14.69 5.42 -22.23
CA VAL A 67 14.72 6.49 -21.21
C VAL A 67 13.59 6.28 -20.20
N TYR A 68 12.38 5.94 -20.67
CA TYR A 68 11.25 5.74 -19.78
C TYR A 68 11.46 4.56 -18.83
N LEU A 69 12.04 3.46 -19.31
CA LEU A 69 12.27 2.27 -18.49
C LEU A 69 13.18 2.54 -17.27
N TRP A 70 14.08 3.53 -17.38
CA TRP A 70 14.93 3.93 -16.25
C TRP A 70 14.16 4.67 -15.15
N ILE A 71 13.03 5.31 -15.45
CA ILE A 71 12.25 6.07 -14.45
C ILE A 71 11.80 5.18 -13.28
N PRO A 72 11.05 4.07 -13.51
CA PRO A 72 10.67 3.17 -12.41
C PRO A 72 11.86 2.41 -11.80
N VAL A 73 12.92 2.14 -12.57
CA VAL A 73 14.13 1.49 -12.03
C VAL A 73 14.79 2.36 -10.97
N MET A 74 15.00 3.64 -11.26
CA MET A 74 15.59 4.58 -10.29
C MET A 74 14.69 4.74 -9.06
N GLY A 75 13.37 4.79 -9.27
CA GLY A 75 12.39 4.80 -8.17
C GLY A 75 12.51 3.57 -7.26
N ASN A 76 12.67 2.38 -7.83
CA ASN A 76 12.84 1.14 -7.06
C ASN A 76 14.18 1.11 -6.30
N ILE A 77 15.27 1.58 -6.89
CA ILE A 77 16.57 1.69 -6.20
C ILE A 77 16.44 2.58 -4.96
N LEU A 78 15.81 3.75 -5.10
CA LEU A 78 15.54 4.64 -3.98
C LEU A 78 14.63 3.99 -2.93
N ALA A 79 13.58 3.29 -3.37
CA ALA A 79 12.65 2.57 -2.51
C ALA A 79 13.36 1.55 -1.61
N CYS A 80 14.37 0.82 -2.13
CA CYS A 80 15.15 -0.12 -1.33
C CYS A 80 15.84 0.54 -0.13
N LEU A 81 16.22 1.80 -0.25
CA LEU A 81 16.83 2.57 0.85
C LEU A 81 15.77 3.13 1.80
N VAL A 82 14.63 3.54 1.27
CA VAL A 82 13.56 4.20 2.04
C VAL A 82 12.72 3.20 2.84
N ILE A 83 12.46 2.00 2.30
CA ILE A 83 11.63 0.97 2.95
C ILE A 83 12.08 0.65 4.38
N PRO A 84 13.36 0.37 4.67
CA PRO A 84 13.81 0.09 6.04
C PRO A 84 13.62 1.29 6.98
N LEU A 85 13.82 2.50 6.47
CA LEU A 85 13.66 3.73 7.26
C LEU A 85 12.20 3.95 7.65
N VAL A 86 11.29 3.79 6.68
CA VAL A 86 9.84 3.92 6.92
C VAL A 86 9.31 2.78 7.79
N GLY A 87 9.78 1.55 7.59
CA GLY A 87 9.45 0.42 8.45
C GLY A 87 9.80 0.70 9.91
N ASN A 88 11.05 1.14 10.17
CA ASN A 88 11.50 1.51 11.51
C ASN A 88 10.72 2.72 12.09
N LEU A 89 10.36 3.68 11.23
CA LEU A 89 9.52 4.81 11.64
C LEU A 89 8.14 4.33 12.06
N SER A 90 7.52 3.42 11.30
CA SER A 90 6.19 2.86 11.63
C SER A 90 6.18 2.09 12.96
N ASP A 91 7.31 1.48 13.34
CA ASP A 91 7.49 0.83 14.64
C ASP A 91 7.60 1.82 15.82
N LYS A 92 7.72 3.12 15.55
CA LYS A 92 7.83 4.17 16.57
C LYS A 92 6.58 5.03 16.69
N ILE A 93 5.95 5.35 15.55
CA ILE A 93 4.82 6.30 15.48
C ILE A 93 3.48 5.61 15.23
N GLY A 94 3.49 4.30 14.94
CA GLY A 94 2.30 3.52 14.60
C GLY A 94 2.23 3.18 13.12
N ARG A 95 1.31 2.27 12.78
CA ARG A 95 1.13 1.76 11.40
C ARG A 95 0.34 2.70 10.51
N ARG A 96 -0.70 3.32 11.08
CA ARG A 96 -1.65 4.16 10.33
C ARG A 96 -1.04 5.44 9.77
N PRO A 97 -0.27 6.26 10.53
CA PRO A 97 0.22 7.55 10.05
C PRO A 97 1.07 7.44 8.78
N PRO A 98 2.06 6.55 8.66
CA PRO A 98 2.84 6.41 7.43
C PRO A 98 1.99 6.00 6.22
N ILE A 99 1.00 5.11 6.42
CA ILE A 99 0.08 4.68 5.34
C ILE A 99 -0.75 5.86 4.84
N ILE A 100 -1.32 6.65 5.74
CA ILE A 100 -2.15 7.81 5.39
C ILE A 100 -1.32 8.87 4.63
N VAL A 101 -0.15 9.21 5.16
CA VAL A 101 0.76 10.17 4.51
C VAL A 101 1.23 9.63 3.15
N GLY A 102 1.59 8.34 3.10
CA GLY A 102 1.96 7.67 1.86
C GLY A 102 0.85 7.69 0.81
N ALA A 103 -0.39 7.45 1.23
CA ALA A 103 -1.55 7.45 0.35
C ALA A 103 -1.85 8.84 -0.22
N LEU A 104 -2.08 9.82 0.65
CA LEU A 104 -2.43 11.16 0.22
C LEU A 104 -1.30 11.84 -0.55
N GLY A 105 -0.07 11.69 -0.05
CA GLY A 105 1.10 12.31 -0.67
C GLY A 105 1.43 11.74 -2.04
N SER A 106 1.43 10.40 -2.20
CA SER A 106 1.70 9.79 -3.50
C SER A 106 0.58 10.05 -4.52
N GLY A 107 -0.67 10.06 -4.07
CA GLY A 107 -1.81 10.45 -4.92
C GLY A 107 -1.71 11.90 -5.41
N LEU A 108 -1.29 12.82 -4.54
CA LEU A 108 -1.06 14.21 -4.93
C LEU A 108 0.12 14.35 -5.91
N LEU A 109 1.22 13.65 -5.66
CA LEU A 109 2.39 13.66 -6.54
C LEU A 109 2.13 13.00 -7.89
N ALA A 110 1.09 12.16 -8.03
CA ALA A 110 0.69 11.58 -9.30
C ALA A 110 0.29 12.65 -10.34
N PHE A 111 -0.32 13.77 -9.90
CA PHE A 111 -0.58 14.92 -10.78
C PHE A 111 0.73 15.51 -11.33
N GLY A 112 1.70 15.74 -10.46
CA GLY A 112 3.01 16.28 -10.85
C GLY A 112 3.76 15.35 -11.81
N TYR A 113 3.69 14.05 -11.55
CA TYR A 113 4.31 13.04 -12.41
C TYR A 113 3.68 13.00 -13.81
N LEU A 114 2.37 12.92 -13.90
CA LEU A 114 1.64 12.90 -15.17
C LEU A 114 1.75 14.24 -15.92
N TYR A 115 1.76 15.35 -15.17
CA TYR A 115 1.99 16.67 -15.74
C TYR A 115 3.40 16.80 -16.35
N ALA A 116 4.43 16.30 -15.66
CA ALA A 116 5.80 16.30 -16.17
C ALA A 116 5.92 15.53 -17.49
N ILE A 117 5.18 14.42 -17.64
CA ILE A 117 5.07 13.68 -18.91
C ILE A 117 4.37 14.54 -19.96
N SER A 118 3.26 15.22 -19.61
CA SER A 118 2.48 16.02 -20.57
C SER A 118 3.27 17.20 -21.17
N ILE A 119 4.20 17.77 -20.43
CA ILE A 119 5.07 18.86 -20.89
C ILE A 119 6.39 18.36 -21.50
N HIS A 120 6.50 17.06 -21.77
CA HIS A 120 7.69 16.43 -22.39
C HIS A 120 8.99 16.58 -21.57
N SER A 121 8.90 16.79 -20.27
CA SER A 121 10.07 17.02 -19.41
C SER A 121 10.53 15.71 -18.73
N VAL A 122 11.49 15.03 -19.34
CA VAL A 122 12.09 13.80 -18.78
C VAL A 122 12.70 14.05 -17.38
N PRO A 123 13.51 15.12 -17.14
CA PRO A 123 14.09 15.34 -15.81
C PRO A 123 13.02 15.53 -14.73
N LEU A 124 11.95 16.27 -15.04
CA LEU A 124 10.85 16.49 -14.09
C LEU A 124 10.07 15.20 -13.84
N ALA A 125 9.85 14.38 -14.88
CA ALA A 125 9.18 13.09 -14.74
C ALA A 125 10.00 12.13 -13.85
N ILE A 126 11.33 12.11 -13.98
CA ILE A 126 12.23 11.36 -13.11
C ILE A 126 12.09 11.86 -11.67
N LEU A 127 12.21 13.17 -11.44
CA LEU A 127 12.13 13.76 -10.11
C LEU A 127 10.78 13.44 -9.42
N MET A 128 9.68 13.64 -10.15
CA MET A 128 8.33 13.36 -9.62
C MET A 128 8.12 11.87 -9.35
N SER A 129 8.66 10.98 -10.19
CA SER A 129 8.64 9.53 -9.97
C SER A 129 9.45 9.13 -8.73
N LEU A 130 10.63 9.69 -8.55
CA LEU A 130 11.45 9.43 -7.36
C LEU A 130 10.72 9.84 -6.07
N LEU A 131 10.11 11.01 -6.07
CA LEU A 131 9.35 11.50 -4.93
C LEU A 131 8.07 10.66 -4.69
N MET A 132 7.27 10.46 -5.73
CA MET A 132 5.99 9.74 -5.66
C MET A 132 6.18 8.28 -5.29
N TRP A 133 7.00 7.57 -6.07
CA TRP A 133 7.21 6.13 -5.96
C TRP A 133 8.33 5.77 -5.00
N GLY A 134 9.51 6.39 -5.15
CA GLY A 134 10.71 6.03 -4.38
C GLY A 134 10.64 6.41 -2.92
N VAL A 135 9.92 7.49 -2.58
CA VAL A 135 9.87 8.02 -1.22
C VAL A 135 8.47 7.91 -0.62
N VAL A 136 7.51 8.65 -1.15
CA VAL A 136 6.22 8.86 -0.46
C VAL A 136 5.35 7.61 -0.47
N TYR A 137 5.25 6.90 -1.59
CA TYR A 137 4.52 5.64 -1.68
C TYR A 137 5.06 4.58 -0.70
N GLN A 138 6.32 4.66 -0.30
CA GLN A 138 6.90 3.73 0.66
C GLN A 138 6.28 3.84 2.06
N GLY A 139 5.59 4.95 2.37
CA GLY A 139 4.75 5.05 3.55
C GLY A 139 3.71 3.94 3.65
N TYR A 140 3.12 3.56 2.53
CA TYR A 140 2.23 2.40 2.43
C TYR A 140 3.02 1.09 2.24
N ASN A 141 3.91 1.05 1.26
CA ASN A 141 4.55 -0.18 0.80
C ASN A 141 5.42 -0.87 1.85
N ALA A 142 6.10 -0.09 2.71
CA ALA A 142 6.91 -0.62 3.80
C ALA A 142 6.08 -1.15 4.98
N VAL A 143 4.84 -0.71 5.13
CA VAL A 143 4.04 -0.95 6.34
C VAL A 143 2.96 -1.99 6.15
N PHE A 144 2.33 -2.07 4.95
CA PHE A 144 1.21 -2.99 4.72
C PHE A 144 1.53 -4.47 4.99
N PRO A 145 2.77 -4.99 4.74
CA PRO A 145 3.05 -6.41 4.96
C PRO A 145 2.98 -6.83 6.44
N SER A 146 3.24 -5.89 7.35
CA SER A 146 3.08 -6.10 8.78
C SER A 146 1.67 -5.73 9.27
N PHE A 147 1.13 -4.60 8.81
CA PHE A 147 -0.14 -4.07 9.30
C PHE A 147 -1.36 -4.92 8.93
N TYR A 148 -1.44 -5.41 7.70
CA TYR A 148 -2.59 -6.20 7.26
C TYR A 148 -2.80 -7.49 8.04
N PRO A 149 -1.76 -8.32 8.27
CA PRO A 149 -1.91 -9.49 9.12
C PRO A 149 -2.31 -9.16 10.56
N GLU A 150 -1.83 -8.01 11.08
CA GLU A 150 -2.12 -7.57 12.45
C GLU A 150 -3.60 -7.24 12.70
N LEU A 151 -4.37 -6.97 11.65
CA LEU A 151 -5.81 -6.69 11.73
C LEU A 151 -6.67 -7.94 11.97
N PHE A 152 -6.12 -9.14 11.71
CA PHE A 152 -6.87 -10.39 11.77
C PHE A 152 -6.42 -11.31 12.89
N PRO A 153 -7.36 -12.10 13.49
CA PRO A 153 -7.03 -13.13 14.46
C PRO A 153 -6.07 -14.16 13.86
N THR A 154 -5.20 -14.74 14.69
CA THR A 154 -4.15 -15.70 14.29
C THR A 154 -4.68 -16.82 13.39
N ARG A 155 -5.87 -17.32 13.70
CA ARG A 155 -6.52 -18.44 13.03
C ARG A 155 -6.89 -18.18 11.56
N THR A 156 -7.35 -16.96 11.25
CA THR A 156 -7.81 -16.58 9.89
C THR A 156 -6.88 -15.57 9.23
N ARG A 157 -5.80 -15.15 9.91
CA ARG A 157 -4.89 -14.06 9.54
C ARG A 157 -4.42 -14.12 8.09
N VAL A 158 -3.82 -15.25 7.71
CA VAL A 158 -3.23 -15.42 6.37
C VAL A 158 -4.30 -15.43 5.29
N SER A 159 -5.39 -16.17 5.51
CA SER A 159 -6.49 -16.27 4.53
C SER A 159 -7.21 -14.94 4.35
N SER A 160 -7.55 -14.25 5.45
CA SER A 160 -8.22 -12.94 5.40
C SER A 160 -7.37 -11.90 4.70
N MET A 161 -6.09 -11.81 5.06
CA MET A 161 -5.14 -10.90 4.42
C MET A 161 -5.00 -11.21 2.93
N ALA A 162 -4.73 -12.47 2.57
CA ALA A 162 -4.47 -12.85 1.18
C ALA A 162 -5.68 -12.58 0.28
N ILE A 163 -6.88 -12.95 0.71
CA ILE A 163 -8.12 -12.70 -0.05
C ILE A 163 -8.32 -11.20 -0.24
N SER A 164 -8.25 -10.42 0.84
CA SER A 164 -8.49 -8.98 0.79
C SER A 164 -7.47 -8.26 -0.07
N GLN A 165 -6.19 -8.56 0.10
CA GLN A 165 -5.10 -7.99 -0.69
C GLN A 165 -5.27 -8.30 -2.18
N ASN A 166 -5.57 -9.56 -2.53
CA ASN A 166 -5.72 -9.95 -3.92
C ASN A 166 -6.96 -9.32 -4.58
N ILE A 167 -8.08 -9.19 -3.87
CA ILE A 167 -9.25 -8.47 -4.38
C ILE A 167 -8.89 -7.02 -4.72
N GLY A 168 -8.27 -6.30 -3.78
CA GLY A 168 -7.85 -4.91 -4.02
C GLY A 168 -6.86 -4.78 -5.18
N THR A 169 -5.87 -5.68 -5.26
CA THR A 169 -4.91 -5.71 -6.36
C THR A 169 -5.60 -6.01 -7.70
N THR A 170 -6.56 -6.93 -7.73
CA THR A 170 -7.33 -7.24 -8.94
C THR A 170 -8.13 -6.04 -9.43
N ILE A 171 -8.75 -5.29 -8.52
CA ILE A 171 -9.46 -4.05 -8.87
C ILE A 171 -8.49 -3.05 -9.52
N THR A 172 -7.30 -2.87 -8.94
CA THR A 172 -6.32 -1.92 -9.49
C THR A 172 -5.71 -2.40 -10.81
N ALA A 173 -5.66 -3.69 -11.08
CA ALA A 173 -5.22 -4.24 -12.36
C ALA A 173 -6.14 -3.87 -13.52
N LEU A 174 -7.40 -3.50 -13.27
CA LEU A 174 -8.35 -3.03 -14.27
C LEU A 174 -8.22 -1.52 -14.56
N LEU A 175 -7.50 -0.76 -13.74
CA LEU A 175 -7.38 0.69 -13.87
C LEU A 175 -6.72 1.15 -15.20
N PRO A 176 -5.72 0.47 -15.78
CA PRO A 176 -5.19 0.88 -17.08
C PRO A 176 -6.25 0.92 -18.17
N ALA A 177 -7.18 -0.04 -18.18
CA ALA A 177 -8.30 -0.05 -19.12
C ALA A 177 -9.26 1.12 -18.86
N LEU A 178 -9.59 1.40 -17.60
CA LEU A 178 -10.38 2.56 -17.22
C LEU A 178 -9.69 3.86 -17.65
N PHE A 179 -8.41 4.03 -17.37
CA PHE A 179 -7.66 5.23 -17.76
C PHE A 179 -7.64 5.43 -19.26
N ALA A 180 -7.48 4.35 -20.04
CA ALA A 180 -7.51 4.43 -21.51
C ALA A 180 -8.89 4.83 -22.06
N THR A 181 -9.99 4.50 -21.37
CA THR A 181 -11.35 4.90 -21.79
C THR A 181 -11.69 6.33 -21.42
N VAL A 182 -11.27 6.81 -20.24
CA VAL A 182 -11.59 8.18 -19.76
C VAL A 182 -10.60 9.23 -20.26
N ALA A 183 -9.39 8.82 -20.61
CA ALA A 183 -8.33 9.68 -21.15
C ALA A 183 -7.70 9.03 -22.39
N PRO A 184 -8.49 8.87 -23.50
CA PRO A 184 -7.99 8.26 -24.72
C PRO A 184 -6.91 9.13 -25.38
N PRO A 185 -6.11 8.55 -26.28
CA PRO A 185 -5.17 9.31 -27.11
C PRO A 185 -5.85 10.50 -27.79
N GLY A 186 -5.18 11.66 -27.76
CA GLY A 186 -5.73 12.94 -28.25
C GLY A 186 -6.47 13.79 -27.20
N SER A 187 -6.66 13.27 -25.97
CA SER A 187 -7.24 14.07 -24.88
C SER A 187 -6.24 15.14 -24.39
N THR A 188 -6.74 16.36 -24.16
CA THR A 188 -5.90 17.50 -23.76
C THR A 188 -5.48 17.49 -22.29
N ASN A 189 -6.27 16.87 -21.40
CA ASN A 189 -6.10 16.95 -19.95
C ASN A 189 -5.89 15.56 -19.30
N VAL A 190 -5.13 14.68 -19.98
CA VAL A 190 -4.85 13.31 -19.49
C VAL A 190 -4.32 13.31 -18.07
N TRP A 191 -3.36 14.18 -17.77
CA TRP A 191 -2.73 14.29 -16.44
C TRP A 191 -3.73 14.66 -15.34
N LEU A 192 -4.69 15.55 -15.66
CA LEU A 192 -5.71 15.99 -14.70
C LEU A 192 -6.74 14.87 -14.43
N VAL A 193 -7.25 14.27 -15.51
CA VAL A 193 -8.29 13.22 -15.41
C VAL A 193 -7.75 11.99 -14.67
N VAL A 194 -6.63 11.45 -15.12
CA VAL A 194 -6.03 10.25 -14.51
C VAL A 194 -5.50 10.55 -13.12
N GLY A 195 -4.87 11.71 -12.92
CA GLY A 195 -4.42 12.16 -11.60
C GLY A 195 -5.57 12.29 -10.60
N SER A 196 -6.72 12.85 -11.02
CA SER A 196 -7.90 12.98 -10.16
C SER A 196 -8.48 11.63 -9.74
N ILE A 197 -8.57 10.67 -10.66
CA ILE A 197 -9.03 9.32 -10.34
C ILE A 197 -8.04 8.62 -9.40
N ALA A 198 -6.74 8.69 -9.68
CA ALA A 198 -5.71 8.12 -8.82
C ALA A 198 -5.76 8.74 -7.42
N PHE A 199 -5.89 10.06 -7.31
CA PHE A 199 -6.01 10.76 -6.04
C PHE A 199 -7.28 10.37 -5.26
N ALA A 200 -8.43 10.29 -5.94
CA ALA A 200 -9.67 9.83 -5.31
C ALA A 200 -9.53 8.41 -4.73
N ILE A 201 -8.88 7.50 -5.46
CA ILE A 201 -8.62 6.14 -5.00
C ILE A 201 -7.67 6.15 -3.79
N THR A 202 -6.61 6.95 -3.81
CA THR A 202 -5.70 7.05 -2.66
C THR A 202 -6.37 7.71 -1.45
N CYS A 203 -7.33 8.61 -1.63
CA CYS A 203 -8.16 9.13 -0.54
C CYS A 203 -9.03 8.04 0.09
N ILE A 204 -9.61 7.14 -0.70
CA ILE A 204 -10.35 5.97 -0.18
C ILE A 204 -9.41 5.08 0.65
N ALA A 205 -8.20 4.82 0.17
CA ALA A 205 -7.22 4.03 0.90
C ALA A 205 -6.79 4.72 2.22
N ALA A 206 -6.58 6.03 2.20
CA ALA A 206 -6.25 6.82 3.39
C ALA A 206 -7.41 6.80 4.41
N ALA A 207 -8.65 6.95 3.97
CA ALA A 207 -9.83 6.85 4.81
C ALA A 207 -9.97 5.45 5.43
N ALA A 208 -9.72 4.39 4.67
CA ALA A 208 -9.71 3.04 5.17
C ALA A 208 -8.63 2.82 6.25
N ALA A 209 -7.41 3.34 6.03
CA ALA A 209 -6.34 3.31 7.03
C ALA A 209 -6.70 4.13 8.27
N PHE A 210 -7.36 5.27 8.11
CA PHE A 210 -7.81 6.09 9.23
C PHE A 210 -8.86 5.40 10.10
N THR A 211 -9.76 4.64 9.50
CA THR A 211 -10.80 3.87 10.22
C THR A 211 -10.32 2.52 10.72
N ALA A 212 -9.18 2.02 10.26
CA ALA A 212 -8.60 0.77 10.73
C ALA A 212 -8.12 0.90 12.19
N ARG A 213 -8.06 -0.22 12.89
CA ARG A 213 -7.51 -0.25 14.25
C ARG A 213 -6.00 -0.01 14.22
N GLU A 214 -5.47 0.82 15.13
CA GLU A 214 -4.02 0.91 15.30
C GLU A 214 -3.52 -0.33 16.03
N THR A 215 -2.55 -1.00 15.45
CA THR A 215 -1.96 -2.24 15.98
C THR A 215 -0.65 -2.01 16.73
N TYR A 216 -0.17 -0.77 16.70
CA TYR A 216 1.04 -0.35 17.38
C TYR A 216 0.95 -0.61 18.89
N ARG A 217 1.93 -1.31 19.44
CA ARG A 217 2.02 -1.73 20.83
C ARG A 217 0.96 -2.74 21.31
N VAL A 218 0.20 -3.35 20.44
CA VAL A 218 -0.69 -4.44 20.80
C VAL A 218 0.12 -5.73 20.94
N ARG A 219 -0.16 -6.52 21.97
CA ARG A 219 0.49 -7.83 22.15
C ARG A 219 0.10 -8.76 21.01
N MET A 220 1.04 -9.60 20.57
CA MET A 220 0.81 -10.52 19.45
C MET A 220 -0.39 -11.45 19.67
N GLU A 221 -0.66 -11.83 20.90
CA GLU A 221 -1.78 -12.71 21.30
C GLU A 221 -3.16 -12.01 21.21
N ASP A 222 -3.16 -10.66 21.22
CA ASP A 222 -4.38 -9.84 21.19
C ASP A 222 -4.64 -9.22 19.82
N LEU A 223 -3.71 -9.37 18.88
CA LEU A 223 -3.89 -8.89 17.49
C LEU A 223 -5.14 -9.52 16.85
N GLY A 224 -5.92 -8.70 16.19
CA GLY A 224 -7.18 -9.09 15.55
C GLY A 224 -8.39 -9.16 16.51
N LYS A 225 -8.23 -8.99 17.81
CA LYS A 225 -9.35 -8.92 18.75
C LYS A 225 -9.96 -7.50 18.77
N PRO A 226 -11.30 -7.37 18.85
CA PRO A 226 -11.97 -6.06 18.87
C PRO A 226 -11.55 -5.16 20.05
N ASN A 227 -11.26 -5.78 21.20
CA ASN A 227 -10.96 -5.10 22.47
C ASN A 227 -9.47 -5.13 22.83
N ALA A 228 -8.58 -5.30 21.86
CA ALA A 228 -7.14 -5.29 22.10
C ALA A 228 -6.68 -3.92 22.64
N VAL A 229 -6.02 -3.93 23.79
CA VAL A 229 -5.51 -2.73 24.45
C VAL A 229 -4.01 -2.61 24.18
N PRO A 230 -3.53 -1.45 23.69
CA PRO A 230 -2.10 -1.22 23.50
C PRO A 230 -1.36 -1.24 24.85
N VAL A 231 -0.20 -1.87 24.87
CA VAL A 231 0.71 -1.85 26.03
C VAL A 231 1.17 -0.41 26.30
N PRO A 232 1.30 0.02 27.57
CA PRO A 232 1.86 1.33 27.90
C PRO A 232 3.25 1.52 27.26
N LYS A 233 3.53 2.76 26.81
CA LYS A 233 4.76 3.04 26.03
C LYS A 233 6.04 2.62 26.78
N ALA A 234 6.10 2.89 28.08
CA ALA A 234 7.27 2.55 28.90
C ALA A 234 7.53 1.04 28.97
N GLU A 235 6.45 0.23 29.08
CA GLU A 235 6.54 -1.22 29.08
C GLU A 235 6.94 -1.76 27.71
N TYR A 236 6.37 -1.21 26.64
CA TYR A 236 6.71 -1.58 25.27
C TYR A 236 8.19 -1.29 24.94
N ASP A 237 8.69 -0.11 25.30
CA ASP A 237 10.08 0.28 25.07
C ASP A 237 11.05 -0.63 25.83
N ARG A 238 10.67 -1.05 27.06
CA ARG A 238 11.44 -2.02 27.85
C ARG A 238 11.49 -3.40 27.18
N LEU A 239 10.33 -3.95 26.81
CA LEU A 239 10.24 -5.25 26.13
C LEU A 239 11.01 -5.26 24.80
N ARG A 240 10.96 -4.14 24.07
CA ARG A 240 11.73 -3.97 22.83
C ARG A 240 13.24 -3.96 23.08
N ALA A 241 13.68 -3.24 24.10
CA ALA A 241 15.10 -3.20 24.47
C ALA A 241 15.61 -4.58 24.91
N GLU A 242 14.84 -5.31 25.72
CA GLU A 242 15.16 -6.68 26.12
C GLU A 242 15.25 -7.63 24.92
N ALA A 243 14.31 -7.53 23.96
CA ALA A 243 14.33 -8.34 22.73
C ALA A 243 15.51 -8.03 21.81
N LEU A 244 16.00 -6.79 21.80
CA LEU A 244 17.19 -6.39 21.02
C LEU A 244 18.48 -6.83 21.70
N ALA A 245 18.54 -6.86 23.03
CA ALA A 245 19.71 -7.30 23.79
C ALA A 245 19.92 -8.83 23.73
N ASN A 246 18.85 -9.59 23.45
CA ASN A 246 18.90 -11.05 23.34
C ASN A 246 19.11 -11.57 21.90
N ARG A 247 19.43 -10.69 20.94
CA ARG A 247 19.81 -11.02 19.57
C ARG A 247 21.31 -10.97 19.38
#